data_3e1bcd4a2ddf48da4321565df57d4b03
#
_entry.id   3e1bcd4a2ddf48da4321565df57d4b03
#
_cell.length_a   1.000
_cell.length_b   1.000
_cell.length_c   1.000
_cell.angle_alpha   90.00
_cell.angle_beta   90.00
_cell.angle_gamma   90.00
#
_symmetry.space_group_name_H-M   'P 1'
#
loop_
_entity.id
_entity.type
_entity.pdbx_description
1 polymer ?
#
loop_
_entity_poly.entity_id
_entity_poly.type
_entity_poly.pdbx_seq_one_letter_code
_entity_poly.pdbx_strand_id
1 'polypeptide(L)'
;MPAFRSLSPAQVRSLVSYVRLLQGKTENRALPGSPDHGKEIYFGKGECSSCHSIAGQGGFLGPDLTTYGSTSADAVILQAIVNSNRIVPSGFKSAVATTRDGTRIEGIVRNEDNFSVQLQTSDGSFHFLQKSDLQNFEYRKESLMPTNYGERLTRTELDDLVSFLMAASSSNDKATPKKTSADDPQ
;
A
#
# COMPACT_ATOMS: atom_id res chain seq x y z
N MET A 1 10.34 16.22 29.98
CA MET A 1 10.01 14.89 29.50
C MET A 1 10.37 13.86 30.55
N PRO A 2 9.50 12.91 30.89
CA PRO A 2 9.85 11.82 31.79
C PRO A 2 10.93 10.92 31.16
N ALA A 3 11.78 10.31 32.00
CA ALA A 3 12.80 9.38 31.54
C ALA A 3 12.17 8.02 31.20
N PHE A 4 12.31 7.55 29.98
CA PHE A 4 11.80 6.23 29.53
C PHE A 4 12.80 5.10 29.86
N ARG A 5 12.97 4.82 31.17
CA ARG A 5 13.93 3.82 31.66
C ARG A 5 13.57 2.35 31.31
N SER A 6 12.34 2.11 30.88
CA SER A 6 11.83 0.78 30.50
C SER A 6 12.22 0.35 29.08
N LEU A 7 12.76 1.25 28.27
CA LEU A 7 13.15 0.94 26.89
C LEU A 7 14.56 0.38 26.82
N SER A 8 14.70 -0.77 26.16
CA SER A 8 16.01 -1.32 25.85
C SER A 8 16.77 -0.43 24.84
N PRO A 9 18.12 -0.52 24.78
CA PRO A 9 18.90 0.22 23.79
C PRO A 9 18.49 -0.06 22.35
N ALA A 10 17.98 -1.26 22.03
CA ALA A 10 17.47 -1.62 20.71
C ALA A 10 16.16 -0.87 20.40
N GLN A 11 15.24 -0.82 21.36
CA GLN A 11 13.99 -0.07 21.21
C GLN A 11 14.22 1.44 21.07
N VAL A 12 15.18 1.98 21.82
CA VAL A 12 15.58 3.40 21.67
C VAL A 12 16.12 3.67 20.27
N ARG A 13 17.02 2.83 19.74
CA ARG A 13 17.51 2.96 18.36
C ARG A 13 16.38 2.93 17.33
N SER A 14 15.44 1.99 17.48
CA SER A 14 14.29 1.90 16.57
C SER A 14 13.42 3.16 16.62
N LEU A 15 13.17 3.71 17.81
CA LEU A 15 12.42 4.96 17.95
C LEU A 15 13.17 6.16 17.36
N VAL A 16 14.49 6.25 17.56
CA VAL A 16 15.33 7.30 16.95
C VAL A 16 15.28 7.21 15.43
N SER A 17 15.40 6.01 14.85
CA SER A 17 15.29 5.81 13.41
C SER A 17 13.90 6.20 12.89
N TYR A 18 12.85 5.86 13.61
CA TYR A 18 11.49 6.25 13.26
C TYR A 18 11.27 7.77 13.29
N VAL A 19 11.76 8.45 14.33
CA VAL A 19 11.69 9.92 14.41
C VAL A 19 12.49 10.60 13.31
N ARG A 20 13.68 10.08 12.98
CA ARG A 20 14.50 10.58 11.85
C ARG A 20 13.78 10.41 10.52
N LEU A 21 13.10 9.28 10.33
CA LEU A 21 12.25 9.02 9.17
C LEU A 21 11.13 10.08 9.05
N LEU A 22 10.42 10.35 10.15
CA LEU A 22 9.38 11.39 10.19
C LEU A 22 9.91 12.81 9.90
N GLN A 23 11.20 13.06 10.16
CA GLN A 23 11.88 14.32 9.85
C GLN A 23 12.41 14.38 8.40
N GLY A 24 12.13 13.39 7.57
CA GLY A 24 12.70 13.28 6.21
C GLY A 24 14.21 13.03 6.20
N LYS A 25 14.79 12.69 7.35
CA LYS A 25 16.21 12.32 7.47
C LYS A 25 16.35 10.81 7.26
N THR A 26 16.10 10.35 6.04
CA THR A 26 16.47 8.99 5.67
C THR A 26 18.00 8.91 5.66
N GLU A 27 18.57 8.03 6.48
CA GLU A 27 19.94 7.60 6.29
C GLU A 27 20.06 7.10 4.85
N ASN A 28 21.22 7.32 4.22
CA ASN A 28 21.51 6.85 2.86
C ASN A 28 21.39 5.31 2.85
N ARG A 29 20.18 4.80 2.66
CA ARG A 29 19.88 3.38 2.76
C ARG A 29 20.28 2.74 1.45
N ALA A 30 21.22 1.80 1.51
CA ALA A 30 21.61 1.03 0.33
C ALA A 30 20.37 0.35 -0.26
N LEU A 31 20.16 0.53 -1.55
CA LEU A 31 19.09 -0.16 -2.28
C LEU A 31 19.53 -1.61 -2.51
N PRO A 32 18.65 -2.61 -2.28
CA PRO A 32 19.00 -4.02 -2.47
C PRO A 32 19.19 -4.44 -3.93
N GLY A 33 18.71 -3.63 -4.89
CA GLY A 33 18.76 -3.91 -6.32
C GLY A 33 18.67 -2.64 -7.18
N SER A 34 18.31 -2.79 -8.46
CA SER A 34 18.17 -1.73 -9.46
C SER A 34 16.76 -1.12 -9.43
N PRO A 35 16.60 0.18 -9.08
CA PRO A 35 15.28 0.83 -9.13
C PRO A 35 14.69 0.90 -10.53
N ASP A 36 15.52 1.07 -11.58
CA ASP A 36 15.05 1.18 -12.96
C ASP A 36 14.44 -0.14 -13.43
N HIS A 37 15.12 -1.26 -13.20
CA HIS A 37 14.58 -2.58 -13.50
C HIS A 37 13.35 -2.90 -12.63
N GLY A 38 13.36 -2.50 -11.36
CA GLY A 38 12.19 -2.61 -10.48
C GLY A 38 10.97 -1.84 -11.00
N LYS A 39 11.18 -0.68 -11.65
CA LYS A 39 10.13 0.08 -12.33
C LYS A 39 9.54 -0.70 -13.51
N GLU A 40 10.38 -1.32 -14.33
CA GLU A 40 9.93 -2.16 -15.43
C GLU A 40 9.10 -3.35 -14.94
N ILE A 41 9.52 -3.97 -13.83
CA ILE A 41 8.76 -5.05 -13.21
C ILE A 41 7.41 -4.55 -12.69
N TYR A 42 7.37 -3.40 -12.03
CA TYR A 42 6.15 -2.81 -11.45
C TYR A 42 5.07 -2.55 -12.50
N PHE A 43 5.45 -1.96 -13.63
CA PHE A 43 4.53 -1.61 -14.72
C PHE A 43 4.34 -2.73 -15.74
N GLY A 44 5.20 -3.75 -15.73
CA GLY A 44 5.21 -4.87 -16.68
C GLY A 44 4.90 -6.19 -16.00
N LYS A 45 5.89 -7.10 -15.94
CA LYS A 45 5.76 -8.51 -15.50
C LYS A 45 5.07 -8.66 -14.13
N GLY A 46 5.27 -7.72 -13.22
CA GLY A 46 4.67 -7.76 -11.87
C GLY A 46 3.21 -7.35 -11.85
N GLU A 47 2.72 -6.63 -12.88
CA GLU A 47 1.34 -6.14 -12.99
C GLU A 47 0.88 -5.31 -11.76
N CYS A 48 1.82 -4.77 -10.97
CA CYS A 48 1.52 -4.06 -9.73
C CYS A 48 0.69 -2.81 -9.98
N SER A 49 0.97 -2.12 -11.11
CA SER A 49 0.27 -0.91 -11.54
C SER A 49 -1.18 -1.13 -11.94
N SER A 50 -1.64 -2.36 -12.12
CA SER A 50 -3.06 -2.64 -12.38
C SER A 50 -3.93 -2.32 -11.15
N CYS A 51 -3.36 -2.45 -9.96
CA CYS A 51 -4.07 -2.23 -8.70
C CYS A 51 -3.52 -1.03 -7.90
N HIS A 52 -2.21 -0.80 -7.94
CA HIS A 52 -1.53 0.23 -7.13
C HIS A 52 -1.10 1.43 -7.97
N SER A 53 -1.18 2.62 -7.39
CA SER A 53 -0.61 3.84 -7.97
C SER A 53 0.72 4.21 -7.33
N ILE A 54 1.60 4.82 -8.14
CA ILE A 54 2.81 5.55 -7.71
C ILE A 54 2.87 6.88 -8.44
N ALA A 55 2.96 7.99 -7.72
CA ALA A 55 2.98 9.35 -8.26
C ALA A 55 1.83 9.61 -9.25
N GLY A 56 0.64 9.11 -8.94
CA GLY A 56 -0.56 9.25 -9.76
C GLY A 56 -0.63 8.34 -11.00
N GLN A 57 0.33 7.44 -11.19
CA GLN A 57 0.33 6.46 -12.29
C GLN A 57 -0.04 5.08 -11.78
N GLY A 58 -1.03 4.45 -12.38
CA GLY A 58 -1.51 3.11 -12.03
C GLY A 58 -2.96 3.07 -11.55
N GLY A 59 -3.35 1.94 -10.96
CA GLY A 59 -4.70 1.68 -10.48
C GLY A 59 -4.97 2.19 -9.07
N PHE A 60 -6.25 2.14 -8.68
CA PHE A 60 -6.73 2.61 -7.36
C PHE A 60 -7.42 1.50 -6.55
N LEU A 61 -7.34 0.26 -7.01
CA LEU A 61 -7.92 -0.87 -6.27
C LEU A 61 -7.13 -1.15 -4.99
N GLY A 62 -5.78 -1.16 -5.10
CA GLY A 62 -4.86 -1.22 -3.98
C GLY A 62 -4.50 0.16 -3.40
N PRO A 63 -3.75 0.21 -2.27
CA PRO A 63 -3.24 1.47 -1.74
C PRO A 63 -2.24 2.14 -2.68
N ASP A 64 -2.18 3.48 -2.61
CA ASP A 64 -1.12 4.26 -3.22
C ASP A 64 0.23 3.95 -2.55
N LEU A 65 1.25 3.67 -3.34
CA LEU A 65 2.57 3.27 -2.87
C LEU A 65 3.62 4.39 -2.97
N THR A 66 3.19 5.61 -3.34
CA THR A 66 4.10 6.75 -3.56
C THR A 66 5.02 7.02 -2.36
N THR A 67 4.52 6.88 -1.14
CA THR A 67 5.29 7.12 0.10
C THR A 67 5.64 5.85 0.86
N TYR A 68 5.23 4.68 0.37
CA TYR A 68 5.36 3.44 1.11
C TYR A 68 6.81 3.06 1.42
N GLY A 69 7.71 3.30 0.47
CA GLY A 69 9.14 3.01 0.63
C GLY A 69 9.85 3.90 1.64
N SER A 70 9.36 5.14 1.90
CA SER A 70 9.92 6.03 2.93
C SER A 70 9.48 5.66 4.35
N THR A 71 8.33 4.99 4.48
CA THR A 71 7.72 4.64 5.77
C THR A 71 7.96 3.20 6.19
N SER A 72 8.46 2.34 5.28
CA SER A 72 8.61 0.90 5.52
C SER A 72 10.04 0.42 5.31
N ALA A 73 10.45 -0.58 6.10
CA ALA A 73 11.72 -1.26 5.91
C ALA A 73 11.68 -2.16 4.65
N ASP A 74 12.83 -2.33 3.95
CA ASP A 74 12.98 -3.22 2.78
C ASP A 74 12.42 -4.63 3.03
N ALA A 75 12.79 -5.22 4.17
CA ALA A 75 12.29 -6.52 4.59
C ALA A 75 10.77 -6.52 4.79
N VAL A 76 10.17 -5.40 5.25
CA VAL A 76 8.71 -5.26 5.41
C VAL A 76 8.04 -5.15 4.05
N ILE A 77 8.62 -4.36 3.12
CA ILE A 77 8.13 -4.23 1.75
C ILE A 77 8.17 -5.59 1.06
N LEU A 78 9.32 -6.29 1.13
CA LEU A 78 9.46 -7.63 0.57
C LEU A 78 8.41 -8.60 1.12
N GLN A 79 8.22 -8.63 2.44
CA GLN A 79 7.21 -9.48 3.06
C GLN A 79 5.77 -9.13 2.63
N ALA A 80 5.46 -7.86 2.43
CA ALA A 80 4.15 -7.45 1.93
C ALA A 80 3.89 -7.93 0.49
N ILE A 81 4.94 -8.02 -0.33
CA ILE A 81 4.86 -8.53 -1.71
C ILE A 81 4.67 -10.04 -1.72
N VAL A 82 5.52 -10.80 -1.00
CA VAL A 82 5.52 -12.27 -1.06
C VAL A 82 4.46 -12.93 -0.15
N ASN A 83 3.89 -12.18 0.79
CA ASN A 83 2.87 -12.67 1.72
C ASN A 83 1.76 -11.63 1.93
N SER A 84 1.02 -11.35 0.87
CA SER A 84 -0.01 -10.30 0.80
C SER A 84 -1.19 -10.52 1.77
N ASN A 85 -1.40 -11.75 2.25
CA ASN A 85 -2.44 -12.08 3.23
C ASN A 85 -2.04 -11.80 4.68
N ARG A 86 -0.76 -11.51 4.96
CA ARG A 86 -0.28 -11.34 6.33
C ARG A 86 -0.95 -10.16 7.06
N ILE A 87 -1.09 -9.04 6.35
CA ILE A 87 -1.73 -7.84 6.88
C ILE A 87 -2.52 -7.18 5.74
N VAL A 88 -3.85 -7.23 5.83
CA VAL A 88 -4.74 -6.51 4.94
C VAL A 88 -5.25 -5.28 5.67
N PRO A 89 -4.91 -4.05 5.24
CA PRO A 89 -5.40 -2.83 5.87
C PRO A 89 -6.93 -2.78 5.84
N SER A 90 -7.56 -2.18 6.86
CA SER A 90 -9.03 -2.17 7.02
C SER A 90 -9.78 -1.61 5.81
N GLY A 91 -9.23 -0.58 5.14
CA GLY A 91 -9.82 0.02 3.93
C GLY A 91 -9.64 -0.79 2.65
N PHE A 92 -8.98 -1.96 2.71
CA PHE A 92 -8.72 -2.84 1.57
C PHE A 92 -9.19 -4.26 1.78
N LYS A 93 -10.08 -4.48 2.74
CA LYS A 93 -10.75 -5.77 2.93
C LYS A 93 -11.62 -6.07 1.73
N SER A 94 -11.54 -7.29 1.22
CA SER A 94 -12.40 -7.78 0.16
C SER A 94 -13.63 -8.51 0.72
N ALA A 95 -14.69 -8.47 -0.05
CA ALA A 95 -15.94 -9.18 0.26
C ALA A 95 -16.58 -9.72 -1.01
N VAL A 96 -17.51 -10.67 -0.81
CA VAL A 96 -18.38 -11.21 -1.85
C VAL A 96 -19.81 -10.89 -1.46
N ALA A 97 -20.54 -10.25 -2.37
CA ALA A 97 -21.97 -10.07 -2.30
C ALA A 97 -22.64 -10.99 -3.33
N THR A 98 -23.68 -11.69 -2.93
CA THR A 98 -24.54 -12.47 -3.83
C THR A 98 -25.92 -11.84 -3.80
N THR A 99 -26.39 -11.36 -4.93
CA THR A 99 -27.72 -10.78 -5.08
C THR A 99 -28.80 -11.88 -5.11
N ARG A 100 -30.06 -11.50 -4.98
CA ARG A 100 -31.18 -12.49 -4.96
C ARG A 100 -31.34 -13.24 -6.26
N ASP A 101 -30.92 -12.68 -7.39
CA ASP A 101 -30.89 -13.33 -8.70
C ASP A 101 -29.70 -14.27 -8.91
N GLY A 102 -28.81 -14.39 -7.88
CA GLY A 102 -27.63 -15.23 -7.90
C GLY A 102 -26.37 -14.58 -8.48
N THR A 103 -26.42 -13.31 -8.88
CA THR A 103 -25.24 -12.59 -9.36
C THR A 103 -24.23 -12.43 -8.23
N ARG A 104 -22.97 -12.85 -8.48
CA ARG A 104 -21.88 -12.77 -7.52
C ARG A 104 -20.97 -11.59 -7.86
N ILE A 105 -20.78 -10.69 -6.91
CA ILE A 105 -19.92 -9.51 -7.02
C ILE A 105 -18.84 -9.62 -5.96
N GLU A 106 -17.59 -9.64 -6.39
CA GLU A 106 -16.41 -9.68 -5.52
C GLU A 106 -15.59 -8.40 -5.68
N GLY A 107 -15.23 -7.75 -4.57
CA GLY A 107 -14.50 -6.50 -4.62
C GLY A 107 -13.99 -6.04 -3.26
N ILE A 108 -13.31 -4.90 -3.27
CA ILE A 108 -12.89 -4.19 -2.05
C ILE A 108 -14.10 -3.44 -1.47
N VAL A 109 -14.31 -3.58 -0.17
CA VAL A 109 -15.32 -2.80 0.56
C VAL A 109 -14.81 -1.38 0.73
N ARG A 110 -15.42 -0.43 0.01
CA ARG A 110 -15.07 1.00 0.07
C ARG A 110 -15.88 1.75 1.10
N ASN A 111 -17.12 1.34 1.29
CA ASN A 111 -17.98 1.84 2.36
C ASN A 111 -19.01 0.77 2.74
N GLU A 112 -19.45 0.80 3.99
CA GLU A 112 -20.48 -0.08 4.51
C GLU A 112 -21.20 0.60 5.67
N ASP A 113 -22.51 0.49 5.68
CA ASP A 113 -23.38 0.84 6.81
C ASP A 113 -24.35 -0.30 7.13
N ASN A 114 -25.34 -0.03 7.98
CA ASN A 114 -26.32 -1.05 8.36
C ASN A 114 -27.22 -1.50 7.21
N PHE A 115 -27.36 -0.70 6.16
CA PHE A 115 -28.33 -0.88 5.09
C PHE A 115 -27.70 -1.17 3.75
N SER A 116 -26.49 -0.66 3.51
CA SER A 116 -25.82 -0.71 2.22
C SER A 116 -24.35 -1.09 2.29
N VAL A 117 -23.80 -1.53 1.18
CA VAL A 117 -22.37 -1.76 0.98
C VAL A 117 -21.94 -1.26 -0.39
N GLN A 118 -20.76 -0.67 -0.47
CA GLN A 118 -20.13 -0.25 -1.71
C GLN A 118 -18.92 -1.15 -1.98
N LEU A 119 -18.98 -1.90 -3.06
CA LEU A 119 -17.87 -2.74 -3.52
C LEU A 119 -17.21 -2.11 -4.75
N GLN A 120 -15.89 -2.09 -4.77
CA GLN A 120 -15.12 -1.79 -5.97
C GLN A 120 -14.50 -3.09 -6.50
N THR A 121 -14.88 -3.45 -7.72
CA THR A 121 -14.41 -4.64 -8.43
C THR A 121 -13.04 -4.42 -9.09
N SER A 122 -12.38 -5.49 -9.53
CA SER A 122 -11.03 -5.44 -10.10
C SER A 122 -10.92 -4.64 -11.40
N ASP A 123 -12.03 -4.46 -12.12
CA ASP A 123 -12.15 -3.59 -13.29
C ASP A 123 -12.31 -2.09 -12.95
N GLY A 124 -12.33 -1.75 -11.66
CA GLY A 124 -12.50 -0.39 -11.16
C GLY A 124 -13.96 0.05 -10.99
N SER A 125 -14.92 -0.78 -11.36
CA SER A 125 -16.36 -0.46 -11.24
C SER A 125 -16.81 -0.41 -9.79
N PHE A 126 -17.74 0.51 -9.49
CA PHE A 126 -18.39 0.60 -8.18
C PHE A 126 -19.79 0.02 -8.21
N HIS A 127 -20.08 -0.85 -7.26
CA HIS A 127 -21.37 -1.45 -7.03
C HIS A 127 -21.95 -0.95 -5.71
N PHE A 128 -23.10 -0.28 -5.77
CA PHE A 128 -23.84 0.24 -4.61
C PHE A 128 -25.00 -0.72 -4.34
N LEU A 129 -24.87 -1.53 -3.30
CA LEU A 129 -25.76 -2.64 -3.03
C LEU A 129 -26.55 -2.40 -1.75
N GLN A 130 -27.88 -2.53 -1.80
CA GLN A 130 -28.69 -2.59 -0.60
C GLN A 130 -28.58 -3.98 0.01
N LYS A 131 -28.31 -4.07 1.32
CA LYS A 131 -28.17 -5.37 2.01
C LYS A 131 -29.47 -6.17 1.99
N SER A 132 -30.63 -5.50 1.93
CA SER A 132 -31.95 -6.14 1.75
C SER A 132 -32.08 -6.91 0.44
N ASP A 133 -31.32 -6.54 -0.58
CA ASP A 133 -31.40 -7.15 -1.92
C ASP A 133 -30.35 -8.26 -2.11
N LEU A 134 -29.53 -8.47 -1.09
CA LEU A 134 -28.53 -9.53 -1.09
C LEU A 134 -29.14 -10.84 -0.53
N GLN A 135 -28.75 -11.94 -1.16
CA GLN A 135 -28.93 -13.28 -0.60
C GLN A 135 -27.84 -13.57 0.44
N ASN A 136 -26.60 -13.11 0.17
CA ASN A 136 -25.46 -13.29 1.05
C ASN A 136 -24.46 -12.15 0.92
N PHE A 137 -23.76 -11.85 2.01
CA PHE A 137 -22.62 -10.92 2.05
C PHE A 137 -21.56 -11.45 3.02
N GLU A 138 -20.36 -11.69 2.51
CA GLU A 138 -19.27 -12.27 3.30
C GLU A 138 -17.95 -11.54 3.05
N TYR A 139 -17.27 -11.16 4.13
CA TYR A 139 -15.88 -10.72 4.05
C TYR A 139 -14.96 -11.90 3.74
N ARG A 140 -14.02 -11.68 2.83
CA ARG A 140 -12.94 -12.62 2.58
C ARG A 140 -11.82 -12.43 3.59
N LYS A 141 -11.12 -13.51 3.88
CA LYS A 141 -9.90 -13.49 4.70
C LYS A 141 -8.67 -13.12 3.86
N GLU A 142 -8.72 -13.45 2.57
CA GLU A 142 -7.64 -13.27 1.64
C GLU A 142 -7.66 -11.86 1.03
N SER A 143 -6.46 -11.35 0.76
CA SER A 143 -6.24 -10.14 -0.04
C SER A 143 -6.61 -10.41 -1.51
N LEU A 144 -7.05 -9.38 -2.24
CA LEU A 144 -7.13 -9.45 -3.71
C LEU A 144 -5.73 -9.37 -4.36
N MET A 145 -4.70 -8.94 -3.62
CA MET A 145 -3.33 -8.96 -4.12
C MET A 145 -2.85 -10.43 -4.26
N PRO A 146 -2.31 -10.83 -5.41
CA PRO A 146 -1.80 -12.18 -5.61
C PRO A 146 -0.77 -12.59 -4.55
N THR A 147 -0.79 -13.86 -4.14
CA THR A 147 0.10 -14.40 -3.10
C THR A 147 1.33 -15.11 -3.66
N ASN A 148 1.42 -15.25 -4.97
CA ASN A 148 2.41 -16.08 -5.67
C ASN A 148 3.61 -15.30 -6.25
N TYR A 149 3.84 -14.06 -5.81
CA TYR A 149 4.98 -13.28 -6.31
C TYR A 149 6.34 -13.89 -6.01
N GLY A 150 6.47 -14.63 -4.89
CA GLY A 150 7.69 -15.37 -4.56
C GLY A 150 8.02 -16.50 -5.55
N GLU A 151 7.03 -16.96 -6.33
CA GLU A 151 7.20 -17.99 -7.38
C GLU A 151 7.34 -17.34 -8.77
N ARG A 152 6.64 -16.22 -9.02
CA ARG A 152 6.62 -15.51 -10.30
C ARG A 152 7.86 -14.66 -10.55
N LEU A 153 8.46 -14.14 -9.49
CA LEU A 153 9.62 -13.25 -9.55
C LEU A 153 10.83 -13.91 -8.89
N THR A 154 11.98 -13.78 -9.53
CA THR A 154 13.26 -14.21 -8.95
C THR A 154 13.63 -13.34 -7.75
N ARG A 155 14.56 -13.80 -6.93
CA ARG A 155 15.06 -13.01 -5.79
C ARG A 155 15.60 -11.65 -6.23
N THR A 156 16.35 -11.59 -7.33
CA THR A 156 16.89 -10.34 -7.89
C THR A 156 15.77 -9.40 -8.31
N GLU A 157 14.74 -9.89 -9.01
CA GLU A 157 13.58 -9.09 -9.41
C GLU A 157 12.80 -8.54 -8.20
N LEU A 158 12.70 -9.30 -7.12
CA LEU A 158 12.08 -8.83 -5.88
C LEU A 158 12.92 -7.74 -5.21
N ASP A 159 14.24 -7.88 -5.18
CA ASP A 159 15.15 -6.86 -4.64
C ASP A 159 15.12 -5.58 -5.48
N ASP A 160 15.02 -5.69 -6.82
CA ASP A 160 14.86 -4.56 -7.74
C ASP A 160 13.52 -3.85 -7.53
N LEU A 161 12.42 -4.60 -7.38
CA LEU A 161 11.10 -4.06 -7.11
C LEU A 161 11.05 -3.31 -5.77
N VAL A 162 11.65 -3.87 -4.71
CA VAL A 162 11.80 -3.19 -3.41
C VAL A 162 12.58 -1.89 -3.56
N SER A 163 13.68 -1.91 -4.34
CA SER A 163 14.51 -0.74 -4.61
C SER A 163 13.74 0.35 -5.35
N PHE A 164 12.91 0.00 -6.32
CA PHE A 164 12.02 0.95 -7.00
C PHE A 164 11.04 1.61 -6.04
N LEU A 165 10.35 0.85 -5.18
CA LEU A 165 9.41 1.39 -4.20
C LEU A 165 10.09 2.34 -3.20
N MET A 166 11.33 2.02 -2.78
CA MET A 166 12.11 2.88 -1.91
C MET A 166 12.54 4.18 -2.60
N ALA A 167 13.01 4.10 -3.86
CA ALA A 167 13.48 5.25 -4.64
C ALA A 167 12.33 6.18 -5.05
N ALA A 168 11.17 5.64 -5.43
CA ALA A 168 9.98 6.40 -5.80
C ALA A 168 9.52 7.33 -4.66
N SER A 169 9.61 6.84 -3.42
CA SER A 169 9.26 7.61 -2.22
C SER A 169 10.25 8.77 -1.96
N SER A 170 11.54 8.56 -2.23
CA SER A 170 12.58 9.58 -2.00
C SER A 170 12.53 10.73 -3.01
N SER A 171 12.04 10.49 -4.22
CA SER A 171 11.91 11.53 -5.26
C SER A 171 10.73 12.47 -4.99
N ASN A 172 9.71 12.02 -4.31
CA ASN A 172 8.54 12.83 -3.99
C ASN A 172 8.78 13.84 -2.85
N ASP A 173 9.69 13.54 -1.92
CA ASP A 173 10.09 14.46 -0.85
C ASP A 173 10.76 15.75 -1.38
N LYS A 174 11.34 15.71 -2.60
CA LYS A 174 11.93 16.87 -3.27
C LYS A 174 10.91 17.76 -4.00
N ALA A 175 9.69 17.29 -4.20
CA ALA A 175 8.65 17.96 -4.97
C ALA A 175 7.64 18.76 -4.11
N THR A 176 7.77 18.77 -2.78
CA THR A 176 6.90 19.57 -1.92
C THR A 176 7.29 21.05 -2.07
N PRO A 177 6.43 21.94 -2.61
CA PRO A 177 6.76 23.35 -2.74
C PRO A 177 6.96 23.94 -1.34
N LYS A 178 8.12 24.58 -1.13
CA LYS A 178 8.39 25.44 0.02
C LYS A 178 7.23 26.41 0.17
N LYS A 179 6.45 26.33 1.24
CA LYS A 179 5.46 27.38 1.58
C LYS A 179 6.21 28.70 1.63
N THR A 180 6.04 29.52 0.63
CA THR A 180 6.38 30.93 0.70
C THR A 180 5.44 31.55 1.73
N SER A 181 6.01 32.03 2.82
CA SER A 181 5.33 32.93 3.73
C SER A 181 4.93 34.16 2.93
N ALA A 182 3.65 34.26 2.56
CA ALA A 182 3.09 35.50 2.09
C ALA A 182 2.97 36.42 3.31
N ASP A 183 3.73 37.51 3.26
CA ASP A 183 3.59 38.67 4.14
C ASP A 183 2.12 39.15 4.09
N ASP A 184 1.52 39.23 5.28
CA ASP A 184 0.23 39.85 5.51
C ASP A 184 0.46 41.39 5.55
N PRO A 185 -0.07 42.21 4.65
CA PRO A 185 -0.03 43.66 4.81
C PRO A 185 -1.11 44.11 5.77
N GLN A 186 -0.72 44.96 6.70
CA GLN A 186 -1.56 45.69 7.67
C GLN A 186 -2.65 46.52 7.00
#